data_9b8ff2a60f307018654eaaccfa5c70f0
#
_entry.id   9b8ff2a60f307018654eaaccfa5c70f0
#
_cell.length_a   1.000
_cell.length_b   1.000
_cell.length_c   1.000
_cell.angle_alpha   90.00
_cell.angle_beta   90.00
_cell.angle_gamma   90.00
#
_symmetry.space_group_name_H-M   'P 1'
#
loop_
_entity.id
_entity.type
_entity.pdbx_description
1 polymer ?
#
loop_
_entity_poly.entity_id
_entity_poly.type
_entity_poly.pdbx_seq_one_letter_code
_entity_poly.pdbx_strand_id
1 'polypeptide(L)'
;MNHGVFTSEAATGVVTPAQAASGIPFVIGVAPLSSVDVDDRATPLVPVLATSYGEAEKALGYSENWIDYGISEFMYNHFKLCAQQPVIFLPLTETIATEQFSGDGTAKTFTVTASPKPLTIQKVTVGTTEVEVVSYDNTTGVITLKNAPASGTNNVTAYFLTRPVASDVASAVEKIDLCLSMFGLVPDLIVAPGFSDSSTVAAAMAAKAGAINGIFKGRAIVDIEAANYTAAITAKNGGSYDETEIICWPCGKLGDKVLHGSTLEAGRMAMTDTANSGVPYESPSNKTVFIDGLCLSDGSEVVLTKAQADILNAAGINTFINFIGGWKAWGNYTGCYPANLDVKDYIIPIARMFDYVGNTLIKTFWGKVDNPMNRRLIDTILDSANIWLNGLVGRGYLLGGRVEMLEAENPLTNLMAGQIVLHVYLTPPSPAQEIDFVLEYDASYVESALSA
;
A
#
# COMPACT_ATOMS: atom_id res chain seq x y z
N MET A 1 4.19 -0.61 -67.63
CA MET A 1 2.85 -0.74 -67.00
C MET A 1 2.68 -2.19 -66.63
N ASN A 2 2.58 -2.53 -65.33
CA ASN A 2 2.36 -3.92 -64.91
C ASN A 2 0.87 -4.21 -65.04
N HIS A 3 0.49 -5.17 -65.92
CA HIS A 3 -0.85 -5.69 -66.01
C HIS A 3 -0.92 -7.02 -65.25
N GLY A 4 -1.79 -7.13 -64.22
CA GLY A 4 -1.99 -8.36 -63.49
C GLY A 4 -2.68 -8.07 -62.15
N VAL A 5 -3.13 -9.14 -61.45
CA VAL A 5 -3.58 -9.09 -60.07
C VAL A 5 -2.38 -9.41 -59.20
N PHE A 6 -2.07 -8.49 -58.30
CA PHE A 6 -0.91 -8.61 -57.38
C PHE A 6 -1.46 -8.78 -55.97
N THR A 7 -0.89 -9.70 -55.19
CA THR A 7 -1.16 -9.88 -53.78
C THR A 7 0.09 -9.50 -53.00
N SER A 8 -0.08 -8.74 -51.89
CA SER A 8 0.97 -8.49 -50.92
C SER A 8 0.51 -9.05 -49.59
N GLU A 9 1.40 -9.70 -48.86
CA GLU A 9 1.15 -10.14 -47.51
C GLU A 9 1.53 -9.03 -46.55
N ALA A 10 0.62 -8.66 -45.64
CA ALA A 10 0.92 -7.85 -44.49
C ALA A 10 1.28 -8.75 -43.31
N ALA A 11 2.28 -8.38 -42.51
CA ALA A 11 2.61 -9.09 -41.30
C ALA A 11 1.37 -9.21 -40.40
N THR A 12 1.23 -10.35 -39.73
CA THR A 12 0.18 -10.54 -38.70
C THR A 12 0.36 -9.47 -37.62
N GLY A 13 -0.66 -8.64 -37.44
CA GLY A 13 -0.59 -7.56 -36.43
C GLY A 13 -0.54 -8.14 -35.02
N VAL A 14 0.64 -8.12 -34.43
CA VAL A 14 0.81 -8.44 -33.00
C VAL A 14 0.24 -7.29 -32.19
N VAL A 15 -0.59 -7.57 -31.20
CA VAL A 15 -1.10 -6.57 -30.25
C VAL A 15 0.00 -6.24 -29.26
N THR A 16 0.45 -4.99 -29.28
CA THR A 16 1.41 -4.52 -28.26
C THR A 16 0.73 -4.50 -26.89
N PRO A 17 1.29 -5.17 -25.88
CA PRO A 17 0.69 -5.20 -24.55
C PRO A 17 0.58 -3.81 -23.92
N ALA A 18 -0.59 -3.48 -23.40
CA ALA A 18 -0.82 -2.30 -22.58
C ALA A 18 -0.47 -2.67 -21.13
N GLN A 19 0.82 -2.55 -20.78
CA GLN A 19 1.30 -2.94 -19.45
C GLN A 19 0.46 -2.29 -18.34
N ALA A 20 0.14 -3.08 -17.32
CA ALA A 20 -0.44 -2.57 -16.08
C ALA A 20 0.61 -1.69 -15.38
N ALA A 21 0.17 -0.66 -14.72
CA ALA A 21 1.03 0.07 -13.80
C ALA A 21 1.22 -0.75 -12.53
N SER A 22 2.39 -0.66 -11.90
CA SER A 22 2.72 -1.29 -10.64
C SER A 22 3.39 -0.29 -9.72
N GLY A 23 3.18 -0.45 -8.42
CA GLY A 23 3.69 0.47 -7.42
C GLY A 23 2.94 1.81 -7.38
N ILE A 24 1.68 1.87 -7.84
CA ILE A 24 0.83 3.06 -7.76
C ILE A 24 -0.06 2.95 -6.53
N PRO A 25 0.18 3.74 -5.46
CA PRO A 25 -0.66 3.71 -4.28
C PRO A 25 -1.97 4.49 -4.49
N PHE A 26 -3.06 3.93 -3.95
CA PHE A 26 -4.29 4.64 -3.64
C PHE A 26 -4.35 4.88 -2.14
N VAL A 27 -4.22 6.13 -1.73
CA VAL A 27 -4.02 6.51 -0.34
C VAL A 27 -5.26 7.21 0.20
N ILE A 28 -5.86 6.61 1.23
CA ILE A 28 -7.07 7.12 1.88
C ILE A 28 -6.66 7.73 3.22
N GLY A 29 -7.03 8.98 3.46
CA GLY A 29 -6.71 9.63 4.72
C GLY A 29 -7.25 11.05 4.82
N VAL A 30 -7.01 11.68 5.97
CA VAL A 30 -7.35 13.10 6.15
C VAL A 30 -6.19 13.95 5.63
N ALA A 31 -6.54 15.02 4.92
CA ALA A 31 -5.62 16.04 4.44
C ALA A 31 -6.02 17.41 5.04
N PRO A 32 -5.06 18.33 5.27
CA PRO A 32 -5.34 19.65 5.81
C PRO A 32 -5.93 20.60 4.74
N LEU A 33 -7.10 20.20 4.21
CA LEU A 33 -7.77 20.92 3.11
C LEU A 33 -8.10 22.37 3.47
N SER A 34 -8.36 22.65 4.73
CA SER A 34 -8.65 24.01 5.21
C SER A 34 -7.48 24.98 5.04
N SER A 35 -6.25 24.45 4.90
CA SER A 35 -5.04 25.26 4.68
C SER A 35 -4.81 25.62 3.21
N VAL A 36 -5.60 25.06 2.30
CA VAL A 36 -5.49 25.27 0.84
C VAL A 36 -6.45 26.34 0.38
N ASP A 37 -6.03 27.19 -0.57
CA ASP A 37 -6.90 28.16 -1.22
C ASP A 37 -8.11 27.48 -1.87
N VAL A 38 -9.27 28.09 -1.78
CA VAL A 38 -10.55 27.50 -2.20
C VAL A 38 -10.54 27.08 -3.67
N ASP A 39 -9.86 27.82 -4.53
CA ASP A 39 -9.79 27.54 -5.97
C ASP A 39 -8.89 26.34 -6.32
N ASP A 40 -7.91 26.03 -5.49
CA ASP A 40 -6.97 24.92 -5.70
C ASP A 40 -7.33 23.66 -4.88
N ARG A 41 -8.20 23.82 -3.89
CA ARG A 41 -8.54 22.79 -2.91
C ARG A 41 -9.24 21.59 -3.52
N ALA A 42 -8.71 20.40 -3.23
CA ALA A 42 -9.33 19.13 -3.58
C ALA A 42 -10.72 18.99 -2.92
N THR A 43 -11.64 18.35 -3.63
CA THR A 43 -12.94 17.99 -3.08
C THR A 43 -12.83 16.72 -2.26
N PRO A 44 -13.30 16.67 -1.00
CA PRO A 44 -13.34 15.44 -0.22
C PRO A 44 -14.04 14.30 -0.96
N LEU A 45 -13.57 13.08 -0.77
CA LEU A 45 -14.08 11.83 -1.37
C LEU A 45 -14.01 11.79 -2.91
N VAL A 46 -13.21 12.66 -3.52
CA VAL A 46 -12.89 12.63 -4.96
C VAL A 46 -11.39 12.30 -5.11
N PRO A 47 -11.02 11.25 -5.88
CA PRO A 47 -9.62 10.91 -6.09
C PRO A 47 -8.82 12.06 -6.73
N VAL A 48 -7.59 12.24 -6.27
CA VAL A 48 -6.65 13.27 -6.75
C VAL A 48 -5.36 12.58 -7.20
N LEU A 49 -5.04 12.68 -8.47
CA LEU A 49 -3.74 12.21 -8.99
C LEU A 49 -2.68 13.28 -8.75
N ALA A 50 -1.57 12.90 -8.15
CA ALA A 50 -0.40 13.74 -7.98
C ALA A 50 0.84 13.07 -8.56
N THR A 51 1.56 13.80 -9.42
CA THR A 51 2.82 13.35 -10.04
C THR A 51 4.04 14.01 -9.40
N SER A 52 3.81 14.89 -8.43
CA SER A 52 4.87 15.54 -7.65
C SER A 52 4.36 15.95 -6.27
N TYR A 53 5.32 16.18 -5.36
CA TYR A 53 5.02 16.72 -4.04
C TYR A 53 4.30 18.07 -4.13
N GLY A 54 4.76 18.97 -5.01
CA GLY A 54 4.16 20.31 -5.16
C GLY A 54 2.72 20.27 -5.67
N GLU A 55 2.37 19.35 -6.57
CA GLU A 55 0.98 19.15 -7.01
C GLU A 55 0.11 18.64 -5.87
N ALA A 56 0.61 17.65 -5.10
CA ALA A 56 -0.10 17.12 -3.96
C ALA A 56 -0.32 18.21 -2.88
N GLU A 57 0.73 18.96 -2.52
CA GLU A 57 0.66 20.05 -1.53
C GLU A 57 -0.32 21.16 -1.97
N LYS A 58 -0.31 21.53 -3.25
CA LYS A 58 -1.21 22.54 -3.80
C LYS A 58 -2.68 22.14 -3.71
N ALA A 59 -3.00 20.85 -3.93
CA ALA A 59 -4.39 20.37 -3.95
C ALA A 59 -4.88 19.94 -2.56
N LEU A 60 -4.01 19.37 -1.74
CA LEU A 60 -4.37 18.68 -0.49
C LEU A 60 -3.87 19.42 0.77
N GLY A 61 -2.95 20.37 0.60
CA GLY A 61 -2.23 20.97 1.72
C GLY A 61 -1.17 20.03 2.30
N TYR A 62 -0.42 20.54 3.27
CA TYR A 62 0.55 19.78 4.04
C TYR A 62 0.57 20.24 5.49
N SER A 63 0.66 19.29 6.40
CA SER A 63 0.80 19.53 7.83
C SER A 63 1.93 18.69 8.42
N GLU A 64 2.68 19.25 9.35
CA GLU A 64 3.64 18.50 10.16
C GLU A 64 2.97 17.60 11.20
N ASN A 65 1.67 17.74 11.42
CA ASN A 65 0.89 16.87 12.31
C ASN A 65 0.42 15.62 11.53
N TRP A 66 1.32 14.63 11.39
CA TRP A 66 1.02 13.40 10.66
C TRP A 66 0.03 12.49 11.39
N ILE A 67 -0.11 12.64 12.69
CA ILE A 67 -1.07 11.87 13.50
C ILE A 67 -2.51 12.14 13.06
N ASP A 68 -2.84 13.44 12.83
CA ASP A 68 -4.16 13.83 12.35
C ASP A 68 -4.28 13.75 10.82
N TYR A 69 -3.19 13.96 10.10
CA TYR A 69 -3.17 14.10 8.64
C TYR A 69 -2.30 13.02 7.97
N GLY A 70 -2.79 11.78 7.95
CA GLY A 70 -2.07 10.64 7.36
C GLY A 70 -1.69 10.82 5.88
N ILE A 71 -2.43 11.66 5.11
CA ILE A 71 -2.03 12.00 3.75
C ILE A 71 -0.71 12.78 3.75
N SER A 72 -0.46 13.69 4.70
CA SER A 72 0.80 14.45 4.79
C SER A 72 1.99 13.54 5.10
N GLU A 73 1.80 12.55 5.98
CA GLU A 73 2.77 11.48 6.24
C GLU A 73 3.15 10.75 4.95
N PHE A 74 2.12 10.27 4.22
CA PHE A 74 2.35 9.52 3.00
C PHE A 74 3.02 10.37 1.91
N MET A 75 2.59 11.62 1.73
CA MET A 75 3.21 12.57 0.80
C MET A 75 4.70 12.73 1.07
N TYR A 76 5.06 12.93 2.34
CA TYR A 76 6.46 13.10 2.73
C TYR A 76 7.27 11.84 2.45
N ASN A 77 6.81 10.67 2.93
CA ASN A 77 7.50 9.42 2.69
C ASN A 77 7.66 9.13 1.19
N HIS A 78 6.57 9.21 0.43
CA HIS A 78 6.56 8.75 -0.94
C HIS A 78 7.33 9.69 -1.89
N PHE A 79 7.11 11.00 -1.80
CA PHE A 79 7.74 11.97 -2.70
C PHE A 79 9.12 12.44 -2.22
N LYS A 80 9.31 12.66 -0.89
CA LYS A 80 10.57 13.23 -0.38
C LYS A 80 11.60 12.16 -0.05
N LEU A 81 11.20 11.07 0.62
CA LEU A 81 12.13 10.02 1.03
C LEU A 81 12.34 8.97 -0.07
N CYS A 82 11.25 8.47 -0.63
CA CYS A 82 11.30 7.43 -1.66
C CYS A 82 11.48 7.96 -3.08
N ALA A 83 11.20 9.24 -3.33
CA ALA A 83 11.23 9.89 -4.65
C ALA A 83 10.42 9.13 -5.72
N GLN A 84 9.22 8.65 -5.34
CA GLN A 84 8.33 7.86 -6.20
C GLN A 84 7.11 8.66 -6.64
N GLN A 85 6.57 8.28 -7.81
CA GLN A 85 5.39 8.86 -8.43
C GLN A 85 4.82 7.91 -9.49
N PRO A 86 3.52 8.00 -9.89
CA PRO A 86 2.48 8.85 -9.30
C PRO A 86 1.87 8.27 -8.03
N VAL A 87 1.06 9.08 -7.34
CA VAL A 87 0.19 8.64 -6.22
C VAL A 87 -1.22 9.13 -6.50
N ILE A 88 -2.22 8.33 -6.15
CA ILE A 88 -3.61 8.76 -6.14
C ILE A 88 -4.08 8.89 -4.69
N PHE A 89 -4.45 10.08 -4.29
CA PHE A 89 -4.95 10.37 -2.95
C PHE A 89 -6.47 10.44 -2.95
N LEU A 90 -7.08 9.91 -1.89
CA LEU A 90 -8.49 10.13 -1.59
C LEU A 90 -8.59 10.89 -0.27
N PRO A 91 -8.74 12.23 -0.31
CA PRO A 91 -8.91 13.00 0.90
C PRO A 91 -10.28 12.71 1.53
N LEU A 92 -10.28 12.34 2.81
CA LEU A 92 -11.48 12.26 3.62
C LEU A 92 -11.94 13.67 4.03
N THR A 93 -13.20 13.79 4.49
CA THR A 93 -13.71 15.07 4.95
C THR A 93 -12.97 15.53 6.21
N GLU A 94 -12.32 16.70 6.13
CA GLU A 94 -11.73 17.36 7.27
C GLU A 94 -12.83 18.05 8.07
N THR A 95 -13.03 17.67 9.34
CA THR A 95 -14.02 18.27 10.21
C THR A 95 -13.35 18.75 11.49
N ILE A 96 -13.22 20.08 11.63
CA ILE A 96 -12.70 20.70 12.86
C ILE A 96 -13.88 20.94 13.80
N ALA A 97 -13.83 20.29 14.96
CA ALA A 97 -14.79 20.48 16.04
C ALA A 97 -14.22 21.40 17.14
N THR A 98 -15.11 21.93 17.94
CA THR A 98 -14.74 22.73 19.11
C THR A 98 -15.51 22.27 20.34
N GLU A 99 -14.86 22.33 21.49
CA GLU A 99 -15.50 22.08 22.78
C GLU A 99 -15.14 23.22 23.75
N GLN A 100 -16.16 23.70 24.47
CA GLN A 100 -16.04 24.86 25.34
C GLN A 100 -16.04 24.42 26.82
N PHE A 101 -15.18 25.05 27.61
CA PHE A 101 -15.05 24.83 29.03
C PHE A 101 -15.09 26.16 29.78
N SER A 102 -15.47 26.11 31.04
CA SER A 102 -15.47 27.28 31.92
C SER A 102 -14.21 27.29 32.77
N GLY A 103 -13.43 28.34 32.69
CA GLY A 103 -12.29 28.58 33.57
C GLY A 103 -12.78 28.96 34.98
N ASP A 104 -12.06 28.54 36.00
CA ASP A 104 -12.32 28.92 37.42
C ASP A 104 -11.21 29.77 38.06
N GLY A 105 -10.17 30.08 37.29
CA GLY A 105 -8.99 30.82 37.72
C GLY A 105 -7.92 29.96 38.38
N THR A 106 -8.16 28.66 38.59
CA THR A 106 -7.25 27.74 39.30
C THR A 106 -6.96 26.46 38.54
N ALA A 107 -7.96 25.86 37.90
CA ALA A 107 -7.84 24.62 37.16
C ALA A 107 -7.03 24.82 35.86
N LYS A 108 -6.08 23.92 35.62
CA LYS A 108 -5.27 23.86 34.41
C LYS A 108 -5.67 22.72 33.48
N THR A 109 -6.54 21.81 33.95
CA THR A 109 -6.95 20.60 33.23
C THR A 109 -8.38 20.69 32.81
N PHE A 110 -8.64 20.29 31.54
CA PHE A 110 -9.96 20.22 30.93
C PHE A 110 -10.10 18.89 30.20
N THR A 111 -11.28 18.29 30.23
CA THR A 111 -11.48 16.96 29.61
C THR A 111 -12.43 17.09 28.43
N VAL A 112 -11.92 16.78 27.24
CA VAL A 112 -12.73 16.68 26.01
C VAL A 112 -13.70 15.52 26.15
N THR A 113 -14.96 15.75 25.84
CA THR A 113 -16.04 14.76 25.94
C THR A 113 -16.34 14.03 24.62
N ALA A 114 -15.80 14.53 23.49
CA ALA A 114 -15.95 13.89 22.18
C ALA A 114 -15.67 12.40 22.20
N SER A 115 -16.42 11.63 21.41
CA SER A 115 -16.24 10.18 21.26
C SER A 115 -16.34 9.82 19.76
N PRO A 116 -15.29 9.20 19.18
CA PRO A 116 -13.99 8.89 19.79
C PRO A 116 -13.23 10.14 20.22
N LYS A 117 -12.26 9.96 21.15
CA LYS A 117 -11.38 11.09 21.54
C LYS A 117 -10.56 11.54 20.34
N PRO A 118 -10.31 12.87 20.19
CA PRO A 118 -9.39 13.35 19.15
C PRO A 118 -7.98 12.80 19.37
N LEU A 119 -7.23 12.62 18.30
CA LEU A 119 -5.84 12.14 18.40
C LEU A 119 -4.92 13.24 18.94
N THR A 120 -5.15 14.49 18.49
CA THR A 120 -4.41 15.67 18.98
C THR A 120 -5.35 16.85 19.21
N ILE A 121 -4.85 17.84 19.98
CA ILE A 121 -5.49 19.15 20.12
C ILE A 121 -4.75 20.15 19.24
N GLN A 122 -5.44 20.74 18.29
CA GLN A 122 -4.82 21.68 17.35
C GLN A 122 -4.45 23.00 18.03
N LYS A 123 -5.37 23.53 18.85
CA LYS A 123 -5.14 24.72 19.68
C LYS A 123 -6.16 24.81 20.79
N VAL A 124 -5.84 25.60 21.81
CA VAL A 124 -6.79 26.02 22.85
C VAL A 124 -6.76 27.54 22.93
N THR A 125 -7.94 28.16 23.01
CA THR A 125 -8.05 29.62 23.20
C THR A 125 -8.78 29.94 24.50
N VAL A 126 -8.40 31.07 25.12
CA VAL A 126 -9.13 31.71 26.22
C VAL A 126 -9.69 33.02 25.67
N GLY A 127 -11.02 33.07 25.47
CA GLY A 127 -11.60 34.09 24.62
C GLY A 127 -11.07 33.99 23.19
N THR A 128 -10.36 35.02 22.72
CA THR A 128 -9.72 35.06 21.40
C THR A 128 -8.21 34.77 21.44
N THR A 129 -7.64 34.60 22.62
CA THR A 129 -6.17 34.45 22.81
C THR A 129 -5.81 32.96 22.85
N GLU A 130 -4.91 32.52 21.98
CA GLU A 130 -4.35 31.19 22.02
C GLU A 130 -3.46 31.01 23.24
N VAL A 131 -3.57 29.85 23.90
CA VAL A 131 -2.84 29.48 25.11
C VAL A 131 -2.02 28.21 24.91
N GLU A 132 -0.92 28.12 25.64
CA GLU A 132 0.02 27.01 25.55
C GLU A 132 -0.57 25.73 26.19
N VAL A 133 -0.67 24.66 25.41
CA VAL A 133 -1.00 23.31 25.85
C VAL A 133 0.30 22.60 26.22
N VAL A 134 0.40 22.12 27.47
CA VAL A 134 1.57 21.38 27.96
C VAL A 134 1.49 19.91 27.56
N SER A 135 0.29 19.31 27.67
CA SER A 135 0.06 17.91 27.29
C SER A 135 -1.40 17.67 26.97
N TYR A 136 -1.63 16.64 26.17
CA TYR A 136 -2.94 16.06 25.90
C TYR A 136 -2.83 14.55 25.97
N ASP A 137 -3.75 13.93 26.72
CA ASP A 137 -3.89 12.48 26.79
C ASP A 137 -5.10 12.07 25.92
N ASN A 138 -4.85 11.44 24.79
CA ASN A 138 -5.89 11.03 23.85
C ASN A 138 -6.72 9.83 24.31
N THR A 139 -6.32 9.13 25.37
CA THR A 139 -7.08 8.03 25.99
C THR A 139 -8.15 8.56 26.91
N THR A 140 -7.78 9.51 27.78
CA THR A 140 -8.68 10.11 28.77
C THR A 140 -9.35 11.38 28.27
N GLY A 141 -8.79 12.03 27.25
CA GLY A 141 -9.23 13.32 26.70
C GLY A 141 -8.79 14.51 27.54
N VAL A 142 -7.82 14.35 28.45
CA VAL A 142 -7.40 15.40 29.36
C VAL A 142 -6.38 16.33 28.69
N ILE A 143 -6.74 17.62 28.59
CA ILE A 143 -5.86 18.71 28.17
C ILE A 143 -5.26 19.35 29.40
N THR A 144 -3.95 19.57 29.43
CA THR A 144 -3.26 20.33 30.47
C THR A 144 -2.69 21.63 29.92
N LEU A 145 -3.13 22.77 30.44
CA LEU A 145 -2.64 24.09 30.06
C LEU A 145 -1.45 24.50 30.95
N LYS A 146 -0.57 25.33 30.41
CA LYS A 146 0.55 25.88 31.15
C LYS A 146 0.08 26.77 32.33
N ASN A 147 -0.91 27.60 32.08
CA ASN A 147 -1.47 28.52 33.09
C ASN A 147 -2.97 28.28 33.24
N ALA A 148 -3.49 28.47 34.46
CA ALA A 148 -4.92 28.42 34.67
C ALA A 148 -5.61 29.62 33.97
N PRO A 149 -6.64 29.38 33.16
CA PRO A 149 -7.40 30.48 32.55
C PRO A 149 -8.20 31.25 33.63
N ALA A 150 -8.38 32.55 33.38
CA ALA A 150 -9.20 33.37 34.28
C ALA A 150 -10.64 32.78 34.38
N SER A 151 -11.28 33.04 35.52
CA SER A 151 -12.67 32.64 35.74
C SER A 151 -13.62 33.22 34.69
N GLY A 152 -14.43 32.37 34.08
CA GLY A 152 -15.38 32.78 33.05
C GLY A 152 -16.17 31.59 32.51
N THR A 153 -17.42 31.82 32.14
CA THR A 153 -18.29 30.80 31.56
C THR A 153 -17.96 30.59 30.10
N ASN A 154 -17.67 29.33 29.72
CA ASN A 154 -17.37 28.92 28.33
C ASN A 154 -16.27 29.78 27.67
N ASN A 155 -15.31 30.24 28.45
CA ASN A 155 -14.26 31.12 27.99
C ASN A 155 -13.02 30.37 27.48
N VAL A 156 -12.92 29.05 27.69
CA VAL A 156 -11.87 28.18 27.16
C VAL A 156 -12.43 27.36 26.02
N THR A 157 -11.82 27.41 24.84
CA THR A 157 -12.27 26.63 23.66
C THR A 157 -11.11 25.80 23.16
N ALA A 158 -11.30 24.47 23.12
CA ALA A 158 -10.38 23.55 22.47
C ALA A 158 -10.85 23.31 21.03
N TYR A 159 -9.89 23.27 20.10
CA TYR A 159 -10.08 22.97 18.68
C TYR A 159 -9.38 21.65 18.36
N PHE A 160 -10.06 20.75 17.71
CA PHE A 160 -9.51 19.44 17.35
C PHE A 160 -10.15 18.88 16.09
N LEU A 161 -9.45 17.97 15.41
CA LEU A 161 -9.98 17.25 14.27
C LEU A 161 -10.88 16.10 14.76
N THR A 162 -12.11 16.04 14.23
CA THR A 162 -12.97 14.88 14.43
C THR A 162 -12.47 13.74 13.56
N ARG A 163 -12.09 12.62 14.20
CA ARG A 163 -11.61 11.45 13.47
C ARG A 163 -12.75 10.83 12.65
N PRO A 164 -12.56 10.58 11.33
CA PRO A 164 -13.51 9.82 10.54
C PRO A 164 -13.78 8.44 11.15
N VAL A 165 -15.02 8.00 11.13
CA VAL A 165 -15.37 6.68 11.66
C VAL A 165 -15.01 5.58 10.66
N ALA A 166 -14.67 4.38 11.16
CA ALA A 166 -14.19 3.28 10.33
C ALA A 166 -15.15 2.90 9.18
N SER A 167 -16.47 3.00 9.40
CA SER A 167 -17.48 2.73 8.35
C SER A 167 -17.41 3.71 7.17
N ASP A 168 -17.11 4.99 7.44
CA ASP A 168 -17.00 6.01 6.41
C ASP A 168 -15.72 5.82 5.59
N VAL A 169 -14.60 5.47 6.27
CA VAL A 169 -13.34 5.14 5.61
C VAL A 169 -13.51 3.89 4.75
N ALA A 170 -14.14 2.83 5.28
CA ALA A 170 -14.44 1.61 4.54
C ALA A 170 -15.28 1.88 3.29
N SER A 171 -16.30 2.74 3.41
CA SER A 171 -17.12 3.16 2.26
C SER A 171 -16.32 3.99 1.24
N ALA A 172 -15.34 4.77 1.69
CA ALA A 172 -14.50 5.58 0.84
C ALA A 172 -13.57 4.73 -0.05
N VAL A 173 -13.20 3.51 0.37
CA VAL A 173 -12.38 2.58 -0.42
C VAL A 173 -12.98 2.34 -1.81
N GLU A 174 -14.32 2.31 -1.93
CA GLU A 174 -15.03 2.11 -3.21
C GLU A 174 -14.68 3.16 -4.28
N LYS A 175 -14.20 4.34 -3.86
CA LYS A 175 -13.82 5.42 -4.79
C LYS A 175 -12.61 5.10 -5.67
N ILE A 176 -11.84 4.06 -5.36
CA ILE A 176 -10.75 3.57 -6.20
C ILE A 176 -11.23 3.23 -7.62
N ASP A 177 -12.47 2.78 -7.77
CA ASP A 177 -13.07 2.44 -9.06
C ASP A 177 -13.18 3.65 -10.01
N LEU A 178 -13.14 4.87 -9.49
CA LEU A 178 -13.14 6.09 -10.30
C LEU A 178 -11.78 6.35 -10.98
N CYS A 179 -10.69 5.78 -10.46
CA CYS A 179 -9.33 6.09 -10.92
C CYS A 179 -9.12 5.77 -12.40
N LEU A 180 -9.65 4.64 -12.88
CA LEU A 180 -9.52 4.27 -14.28
C LEU A 180 -10.23 5.26 -15.21
N SER A 181 -11.44 5.69 -14.86
CA SER A 181 -12.22 6.63 -15.68
C SER A 181 -11.68 8.06 -15.61
N MET A 182 -11.13 8.48 -14.47
CA MET A 182 -10.62 9.84 -14.27
C MET A 182 -9.20 10.00 -14.80
N PHE A 183 -8.34 9.01 -14.62
CA PHE A 183 -6.90 9.14 -14.85
C PHE A 183 -6.33 8.13 -15.86
N GLY A 184 -7.11 7.13 -16.28
CA GLY A 184 -6.61 6.02 -17.10
C GLY A 184 -5.69 5.06 -16.35
N LEU A 185 -5.62 5.18 -15.02
CA LEU A 185 -4.75 4.40 -14.14
C LEU A 185 -5.58 3.49 -13.23
N VAL A 186 -5.05 2.29 -12.97
CA VAL A 186 -5.56 1.37 -11.96
C VAL A 186 -4.49 1.27 -10.88
N PRO A 187 -4.73 1.77 -9.66
CA PRO A 187 -3.82 1.59 -8.54
C PRO A 187 -3.71 0.10 -8.16
N ASP A 188 -2.52 -0.34 -7.78
CA ASP A 188 -2.28 -1.73 -7.36
C ASP A 188 -1.97 -1.87 -5.86
N LEU A 189 -1.81 -0.76 -5.14
CA LEU A 189 -1.59 -0.71 -3.69
C LEU A 189 -2.67 0.16 -3.04
N ILE A 190 -3.37 -0.37 -2.04
CA ILE A 190 -4.38 0.36 -1.26
C ILE A 190 -3.82 0.59 0.14
N VAL A 191 -3.78 1.84 0.59
CA VAL A 191 -3.19 2.23 1.87
C VAL A 191 -4.11 3.21 2.60
N ALA A 192 -4.29 3.02 3.90
CA ALA A 192 -5.09 3.92 4.75
C ALA A 192 -4.36 4.17 6.09
N PRO A 193 -3.28 4.98 6.11
CA PRO A 193 -2.48 5.21 7.31
C PRO A 193 -3.32 5.73 8.46
N GLY A 194 -3.19 5.10 9.64
CA GLY A 194 -3.96 5.44 10.84
C GLY A 194 -5.42 4.98 10.85
N PHE A 195 -5.86 4.22 9.81
CA PHE A 195 -7.21 3.64 9.75
C PHE A 195 -7.20 2.14 9.45
N SER A 196 -6.14 1.62 8.84
CA SER A 196 -6.06 0.22 8.40
C SER A 196 -5.92 -0.79 9.55
N ASP A 197 -5.63 -0.33 10.77
CA ASP A 197 -5.68 -1.11 12.02
C ASP A 197 -7.10 -1.54 12.42
N SER A 198 -8.12 -0.84 11.88
CA SER A 198 -9.52 -1.23 12.05
C SER A 198 -9.87 -2.41 11.15
N SER A 199 -10.36 -3.52 11.73
CA SER A 199 -10.81 -4.70 10.98
C SER A 199 -11.88 -4.39 9.93
N THR A 200 -12.73 -3.39 10.16
CA THR A 200 -13.75 -2.94 9.20
C THR A 200 -13.10 -2.29 7.97
N VAL A 201 -12.06 -1.47 8.16
CA VAL A 201 -11.34 -0.81 7.07
C VAL A 201 -10.47 -1.83 6.34
N ALA A 202 -9.71 -2.65 7.08
CA ALA A 202 -8.86 -3.70 6.49
C ALA A 202 -9.68 -4.65 5.60
N ALA A 203 -10.82 -5.15 6.07
CA ALA A 203 -11.71 -6.01 5.29
C ALA A 203 -12.25 -5.33 4.02
N ALA A 204 -12.59 -4.04 4.08
CA ALA A 204 -13.03 -3.28 2.90
C ALA A 204 -11.90 -3.10 1.89
N MET A 205 -10.67 -2.81 2.37
CA MET A 205 -9.48 -2.71 1.53
C MET A 205 -9.15 -4.05 0.87
N ALA A 206 -9.20 -5.17 1.61
CA ALA A 206 -8.98 -6.52 1.10
C ALA A 206 -9.98 -6.91 0.01
N ALA A 207 -11.27 -6.73 0.30
CA ALA A 207 -12.34 -7.02 -0.67
C ALA A 207 -12.16 -6.22 -1.97
N LYS A 208 -11.80 -4.94 -1.86
CA LYS A 208 -11.57 -4.09 -3.03
C LYS A 208 -10.28 -4.42 -3.76
N ALA A 209 -9.20 -4.77 -3.05
CA ALA A 209 -7.94 -5.22 -3.65
C ALA A 209 -8.14 -6.47 -4.53
N GLY A 210 -9.06 -7.36 -4.13
CA GLY A 210 -9.43 -8.53 -4.92
C GLY A 210 -10.22 -8.23 -6.21
N ALA A 211 -10.88 -7.06 -6.32
CA ALA A 211 -11.80 -6.76 -7.42
C ALA A 211 -11.97 -5.25 -7.71
N ILE A 212 -10.89 -4.54 -8.01
CA ILE A 212 -10.94 -3.13 -8.44
C ILE A 212 -11.66 -3.05 -9.78
N ASN A 213 -12.69 -2.20 -9.87
CA ASN A 213 -13.63 -2.16 -11.02
C ASN A 213 -14.21 -3.55 -11.38
N GLY A 214 -14.28 -4.45 -10.41
CA GLY A 214 -14.81 -5.80 -10.57
C GLY A 214 -13.90 -6.78 -11.32
N ILE A 215 -12.75 -6.37 -11.86
CA ILE A 215 -11.90 -7.19 -12.73
C ILE A 215 -10.40 -7.07 -12.45
N PHE A 216 -9.91 -5.94 -11.97
CA PHE A 216 -8.49 -5.75 -11.67
C PHE A 216 -8.16 -6.18 -10.24
N LYS A 217 -6.91 -6.54 -10.01
CA LYS A 217 -6.40 -6.95 -8.70
C LYS A 217 -5.28 -6.03 -8.24
N GLY A 218 -5.19 -5.86 -6.93
CA GLY A 218 -4.13 -5.15 -6.24
C GLY A 218 -3.90 -5.74 -4.86
N ARG A 219 -3.19 -5.02 -3.99
CA ARG A 219 -2.90 -5.42 -2.62
C ARG A 219 -3.30 -4.32 -1.63
N ALA A 220 -3.91 -4.71 -0.53
CA ALA A 220 -4.15 -3.86 0.62
C ALA A 220 -2.95 -3.94 1.57
N ILE A 221 -2.38 -2.82 1.95
CA ILE A 221 -1.30 -2.79 2.95
C ILE A 221 -1.92 -2.27 4.23
N VAL A 222 -1.94 -3.11 5.26
CA VAL A 222 -2.65 -2.86 6.51
C VAL A 222 -1.71 -2.88 7.71
N ASP A 223 -2.00 -2.05 8.69
CA ASP A 223 -1.25 -1.99 9.94
C ASP A 223 -1.95 -2.80 11.02
N ILE A 224 -1.18 -3.31 11.98
CA ILE A 224 -1.70 -3.87 13.23
C ILE A 224 -1.33 -2.93 14.37
N GLU A 225 -2.32 -2.57 15.19
CA GLU A 225 -2.06 -1.87 16.46
C GLU A 225 -1.82 -2.89 17.57
N ALA A 226 -0.60 -2.87 18.14
CA ALA A 226 -0.22 -3.81 19.20
C ALA A 226 0.95 -3.26 20.03
N ALA A 227 0.92 -3.50 21.34
CA ALA A 227 1.91 -3.01 22.28
C ALA A 227 3.29 -3.69 22.19
N ASN A 228 3.38 -4.86 21.56
CA ASN A 228 4.61 -5.62 21.37
C ASN A 228 4.42 -6.70 20.30
N TYR A 229 5.53 -7.34 19.87
CA TYR A 229 5.52 -8.33 18.79
C TYR A 229 4.63 -9.57 19.08
N THR A 230 4.51 -10.00 20.34
CA THR A 230 3.62 -11.14 20.68
C THR A 230 2.16 -10.75 20.64
N ALA A 231 1.82 -9.53 21.02
CA ALA A 231 0.47 -8.97 20.89
C ALA A 231 0.11 -8.78 19.40
N ALA A 232 1.06 -8.35 18.55
CA ALA A 232 0.85 -8.24 17.12
C ALA A 232 0.51 -9.60 16.47
N ILE A 233 1.23 -10.65 16.84
CA ILE A 233 0.94 -12.02 16.38
C ILE A 233 -0.44 -12.48 16.87
N THR A 234 -0.78 -12.17 18.12
CA THR A 234 -2.10 -12.51 18.66
C THR A 234 -3.22 -11.79 17.92
N ALA A 235 -3.05 -10.50 17.64
CA ALA A 235 -4.00 -9.70 16.88
C ALA A 235 -4.17 -10.25 15.46
N LYS A 236 -3.06 -10.56 14.77
CA LYS A 236 -3.08 -11.16 13.43
C LYS A 236 -3.80 -12.50 13.41
N ASN A 237 -3.53 -13.37 14.39
CA ASN A 237 -4.15 -14.70 14.47
C ASN A 237 -5.64 -14.64 14.90
N GLY A 238 -6.05 -13.57 15.56
CA GLY A 238 -7.45 -13.30 15.89
C GLY A 238 -8.26 -12.62 14.78
N GLY A 239 -7.58 -12.08 13.78
CA GLY A 239 -8.18 -11.45 12.61
C GLY A 239 -8.41 -12.43 11.45
N SER A 240 -9.10 -11.95 10.42
CA SER A 240 -9.36 -12.70 9.18
C SER A 240 -8.62 -11.97 8.06
N TYR A 241 -7.43 -12.45 7.73
CA TYR A 241 -6.59 -11.88 6.68
C TYR A 241 -6.39 -12.91 5.58
N ASP A 242 -6.39 -12.45 4.34
CA ASP A 242 -6.25 -13.29 3.15
C ASP A 242 -5.00 -12.93 2.30
N GLU A 243 -4.90 -13.50 1.13
CA GLU A 243 -3.80 -13.25 0.21
C GLU A 243 -3.76 -11.83 -0.35
N THR A 244 -4.86 -11.08 -0.30
CA THR A 244 -4.92 -9.71 -0.83
C THR A 244 -4.27 -8.69 0.10
N GLU A 245 -4.00 -9.07 1.35
CA GLU A 245 -3.48 -8.20 2.38
C GLU A 245 -1.98 -8.41 2.63
N ILE A 246 -1.30 -7.31 2.93
CA ILE A 246 0.10 -7.27 3.38
C ILE A 246 0.10 -6.59 4.73
N ILE A 247 0.43 -7.34 5.78
CA ILE A 247 0.30 -6.89 7.16
C ILE A 247 1.63 -6.33 7.65
N CYS A 248 1.60 -5.14 8.26
CA CYS A 248 2.78 -4.45 8.77
C CYS A 248 2.67 -4.19 10.28
N TRP A 249 3.79 -4.34 10.97
CA TRP A 249 4.01 -3.93 12.36
C TRP A 249 5.52 -3.87 12.64
N PRO A 250 6.03 -2.91 13.42
CA PRO A 250 5.41 -1.73 14.00
C PRO A 250 5.47 -0.51 13.09
N CYS A 251 5.23 0.70 13.62
CA CYS A 251 5.51 1.95 12.95
C CYS A 251 7.01 2.24 12.90
N GLY A 252 7.43 3.07 11.93
CA GLY A 252 8.76 3.66 11.88
C GLY A 252 8.80 5.02 12.55
N LYS A 253 9.99 5.41 13.04
CA LYS A 253 10.26 6.70 13.63
C LYS A 253 11.22 7.50 12.75
N LEU A 254 10.92 8.76 12.49
CA LEU A 254 11.78 9.69 11.77
C LEU A 254 11.85 11.00 12.58
N GLY A 255 12.94 11.21 13.31
CA GLY A 255 13.03 12.28 14.31
C GLY A 255 11.94 12.12 15.38
N ASP A 256 11.02 13.07 15.44
CA ASP A 256 9.84 13.07 16.32
C ASP A 256 8.56 12.58 15.64
N LYS A 257 8.63 12.21 14.36
CA LYS A 257 7.49 11.78 13.56
C LYS A 257 7.31 10.26 13.60
N VAL A 258 6.06 9.84 13.52
CA VAL A 258 5.64 8.44 13.38
C VAL A 258 5.22 8.20 11.93
N LEU A 259 5.73 7.13 11.31
CA LEU A 259 5.30 6.64 10.00
C LEU A 259 4.67 5.26 10.17
N HIS A 260 3.47 5.09 9.65
CA HIS A 260 2.81 3.79 9.66
C HIS A 260 3.60 2.76 8.83
N GLY A 261 3.57 1.50 9.28
CA GLY A 261 4.24 0.41 8.57
C GLY A 261 3.76 0.28 7.13
N SER A 262 2.46 0.46 6.90
CA SER A 262 1.84 0.46 5.58
C SER A 262 2.37 1.57 4.67
N THR A 263 2.62 2.76 5.20
CA THR A 263 3.25 3.87 4.46
C THR A 263 4.67 3.53 4.02
N LEU A 264 5.46 2.94 4.92
CA LEU A 264 6.85 2.54 4.63
C LEU A 264 6.91 1.42 3.60
N GLU A 265 6.06 0.41 3.73
CA GLU A 265 6.03 -0.75 2.83
C GLU A 265 5.56 -0.36 1.43
N ALA A 266 4.51 0.47 1.31
CA ALA A 266 4.06 0.99 0.02
C ALA A 266 5.14 1.79 -0.70
N GLY A 267 5.84 2.67 0.02
CA GLY A 267 6.98 3.42 -0.53
C GLY A 267 8.11 2.50 -1.00
N ARG A 268 8.43 1.47 -0.21
CA ARG A 268 9.47 0.50 -0.54
C ARG A 268 9.10 -0.35 -1.75
N MET A 269 7.84 -0.80 -1.84
CA MET A 269 7.34 -1.52 -3.02
C MET A 269 7.42 -0.66 -4.29
N ALA A 270 6.94 0.57 -4.24
CA ALA A 270 7.00 1.48 -5.37
C ALA A 270 8.43 1.72 -5.86
N MET A 271 9.39 1.92 -4.94
CA MET A 271 10.81 2.04 -5.29
C MET A 271 11.36 0.77 -5.97
N THR A 272 10.97 -0.40 -5.47
CA THR A 272 11.42 -1.69 -6.02
C THR A 272 10.88 -1.88 -7.43
N ASP A 273 9.59 -1.61 -7.62
CA ASP A 273 8.94 -1.75 -8.92
C ASP A 273 9.51 -0.77 -9.96
N THR A 274 9.73 0.48 -9.56
CA THR A 274 10.32 1.50 -10.44
C THR A 274 11.73 1.11 -10.88
N ALA A 275 12.56 0.57 -9.98
CA ALA A 275 13.90 0.07 -10.31
C ALA A 275 13.86 -1.09 -11.32
N ASN A 276 12.73 -1.80 -11.39
CA ASN A 276 12.48 -2.93 -12.28
C ASN A 276 11.55 -2.58 -13.45
N SER A 277 11.54 -1.32 -13.89
CA SER A 277 10.73 -0.84 -15.02
C SER A 277 9.22 -1.03 -14.81
N GLY A 278 8.74 -0.92 -13.58
CA GLY A 278 7.34 -1.08 -13.20
C GLY A 278 6.86 -2.54 -13.15
N VAL A 279 7.77 -3.51 -12.97
CA VAL A 279 7.42 -4.93 -12.86
C VAL A 279 7.69 -5.42 -11.43
N PRO A 280 6.69 -5.93 -10.69
CA PRO A 280 6.77 -6.25 -9.27
C PRO A 280 7.33 -7.66 -8.98
N TYR A 281 8.33 -8.11 -9.74
CA TYR A 281 8.88 -9.47 -9.61
C TYR A 281 9.87 -9.62 -8.45
N GLU A 282 10.44 -8.52 -7.99
CA GLU A 282 11.47 -8.50 -6.95
C GLU A 282 10.86 -8.19 -5.59
N SER A 283 11.36 -8.87 -4.54
CA SER A 283 10.93 -8.67 -3.16
C SER A 283 11.29 -7.26 -2.65
N PRO A 284 10.39 -6.58 -1.91
CA PRO A 284 10.70 -5.37 -1.17
C PRO A 284 11.54 -5.64 0.08
N SER A 285 11.59 -6.89 0.56
CA SER A 285 12.33 -7.28 1.76
C SER A 285 13.84 -7.10 1.60
N ASN A 286 14.53 -6.87 2.71
CA ASN A 286 15.96 -6.60 2.79
C ASN A 286 16.42 -5.36 2.00
N LYS A 287 15.50 -4.43 1.73
CA LYS A 287 15.79 -3.16 1.07
C LYS A 287 15.62 -1.99 2.02
N THR A 288 16.40 -0.91 1.77
CA THR A 288 16.45 0.24 2.67
C THR A 288 15.11 0.96 2.81
N VAL A 289 14.74 1.25 4.05
CA VAL A 289 13.67 2.19 4.42
C VAL A 289 14.29 3.39 5.15
N PHE A 290 13.61 4.55 5.08
CA PHE A 290 14.18 5.82 5.55
C PHE A 290 13.58 6.19 6.93
N ILE A 291 14.07 5.51 7.98
CA ILE A 291 13.66 5.72 9.37
C ILE A 291 14.88 5.75 10.28
N ASP A 292 14.73 6.31 11.47
CA ASP A 292 15.76 6.38 12.50
C ASP A 292 15.57 5.33 13.60
N GLY A 293 14.34 4.81 13.74
CA GLY A 293 13.95 3.85 14.77
C GLY A 293 12.62 3.19 14.47
N LEU A 294 12.18 2.34 15.39
CA LEU A 294 10.82 1.78 15.41
C LEU A 294 10.06 2.33 16.61
N CYS A 295 8.76 2.50 16.45
CA CYS A 295 7.89 2.93 17.53
C CYS A 295 6.48 2.36 17.37
N LEU A 296 5.67 2.52 18.41
CA LEU A 296 4.23 2.33 18.35
C LEU A 296 3.55 3.60 17.80
N SER A 297 2.27 3.55 17.57
CA SER A 297 1.45 4.68 17.09
C SER A 297 1.49 5.89 18.02
N ASP A 298 1.72 5.68 19.32
CA ASP A 298 1.88 6.72 20.34
C ASP A 298 3.31 7.31 20.42
N GLY A 299 4.23 6.82 19.56
CA GLY A 299 5.64 7.22 19.54
C GLY A 299 6.55 6.49 20.54
N SER A 300 6.01 5.56 21.36
CA SER A 300 6.79 4.73 22.28
C SER A 300 7.78 3.85 21.50
N GLU A 301 9.03 3.84 21.95
CA GLU A 301 10.11 3.14 21.25
C GLU A 301 9.91 1.61 21.24
N VAL A 302 10.16 1.02 20.07
CA VAL A 302 10.18 -0.43 19.87
C VAL A 302 11.57 -0.86 19.42
N VAL A 303 12.09 -1.90 20.06
CA VAL A 303 13.36 -2.52 19.67
C VAL A 303 13.11 -3.97 19.29
N LEU A 304 13.51 -4.35 18.08
CA LEU A 304 13.40 -5.71 17.57
C LEU A 304 14.78 -6.32 17.33
N THR A 305 14.96 -7.53 17.84
CA THR A 305 16.06 -8.40 17.41
C THR A 305 15.70 -9.10 16.11
N LYS A 306 16.71 -9.59 15.35
CA LYS A 306 16.47 -10.40 14.15
C LYS A 306 15.57 -11.61 14.45
N ALA A 307 15.78 -12.29 15.58
CA ALA A 307 14.97 -13.45 15.96
C ALA A 307 13.49 -13.08 16.19
N GLN A 308 13.20 -11.92 16.78
CA GLN A 308 11.83 -11.45 16.95
C GLN A 308 11.20 -11.04 15.60
N ALA A 309 11.97 -10.44 14.70
CA ALA A 309 11.51 -10.13 13.35
C ALA A 309 11.21 -11.42 12.54
N ASP A 310 12.03 -12.46 12.69
CA ASP A 310 11.78 -13.75 12.05
C ASP A 310 10.51 -14.43 12.62
N ILE A 311 10.23 -14.28 13.91
CA ILE A 311 8.99 -14.78 14.54
C ILE A 311 7.76 -14.04 13.99
N LEU A 312 7.86 -12.72 13.78
CA LEU A 312 6.81 -11.92 13.13
C LEU A 312 6.57 -12.40 11.70
N ASN A 313 7.63 -12.59 10.92
CA ASN A 313 7.53 -13.10 9.54
C ASN A 313 6.92 -14.51 9.49
N ALA A 314 7.30 -15.38 10.42
CA ALA A 314 6.71 -16.72 10.54
C ALA A 314 5.19 -16.68 10.85
N ALA A 315 4.70 -15.57 11.37
CA ALA A 315 3.27 -15.32 11.57
C ALA A 315 2.61 -14.57 10.39
N GLY A 316 3.34 -14.22 9.32
CA GLY A 316 2.81 -13.48 8.17
C GLY A 316 2.73 -11.97 8.41
N ILE A 317 3.56 -11.42 9.31
CA ILE A 317 3.66 -9.98 9.58
C ILE A 317 4.99 -9.48 9.01
N ASN A 318 4.92 -8.47 8.15
CA ASN A 318 6.08 -7.76 7.62
C ASN A 318 6.52 -6.69 8.61
N THR A 319 7.81 -6.52 8.78
CA THR A 319 8.39 -5.64 9.80
C THR A 319 9.61 -4.88 9.25
N PHE A 320 10.29 -4.16 10.11
CA PHE A 320 11.49 -3.41 9.75
C PHE A 320 12.59 -3.72 10.77
N ILE A 321 13.81 -3.88 10.29
CA ILE A 321 14.97 -4.17 11.16
C ILE A 321 16.17 -3.31 10.82
N ASN A 322 16.96 -2.97 11.83
CA ASN A 322 18.29 -2.43 11.67
C ASN A 322 19.30 -3.51 12.02
N PHE A 323 19.80 -4.20 11.00
CA PHE A 323 20.72 -5.33 11.21
C PHE A 323 22.03 -5.13 10.44
N ILE A 324 22.08 -5.46 9.14
CA ILE A 324 23.26 -5.24 8.31
C ILE A 324 22.95 -4.19 7.25
N GLY A 325 23.68 -3.08 7.24
CA GLY A 325 23.54 -2.01 6.25
C GLY A 325 22.37 -1.04 6.51
N GLY A 326 21.97 -0.83 7.78
CA GLY A 326 20.95 0.11 8.21
C GLY A 326 19.53 -0.46 8.22
N TRP A 327 18.54 0.41 8.27
CA TRP A 327 17.13 0.04 8.35
C TRP A 327 16.63 -0.58 7.03
N LYS A 328 15.99 -1.74 7.15
CA LYS A 328 15.49 -2.54 6.03
C LYS A 328 14.04 -2.98 6.28
N ALA A 329 13.23 -3.02 5.23
CA ALA A 329 12.00 -3.82 5.25
C ALA A 329 12.36 -5.30 5.42
N TRP A 330 11.56 -6.05 6.18
CA TRP A 330 11.84 -7.43 6.50
C TRP A 330 10.56 -8.27 6.53
N GLY A 331 10.32 -9.03 5.47
CA GLY A 331 9.18 -9.90 5.29
C GLY A 331 8.81 -10.07 3.82
N ASN A 332 8.22 -11.23 3.50
CA ASN A 332 7.85 -11.62 2.14
C ASN A 332 6.44 -12.21 2.05
N TYR A 333 5.66 -12.19 3.14
CA TYR A 333 4.43 -12.96 3.20
C TYR A 333 3.20 -12.07 3.26
N THR A 334 2.15 -12.50 2.54
CA THR A 334 0.81 -11.92 2.60
C THR A 334 0.08 -12.37 3.87
N GLY A 335 -1.06 -11.78 4.15
CA GLY A 335 -1.88 -12.06 5.33
C GLY A 335 -2.39 -13.49 5.44
N CYS A 336 -2.50 -14.24 4.34
CA CYS A 336 -2.93 -15.62 4.37
C CYS A 336 -1.92 -16.60 5.00
N TYR A 337 -0.64 -16.21 5.10
CA TYR A 337 0.39 -17.05 5.71
C TYR A 337 0.26 -17.07 7.24
N PRO A 338 0.44 -18.17 7.96
CA PRO A 338 0.80 -19.52 7.46
C PRO A 338 -0.40 -20.44 7.16
N ALA A 339 -1.62 -19.95 7.16
CA ALA A 339 -2.82 -20.77 6.97
C ALA A 339 -2.94 -21.29 5.52
N ASN A 340 -2.54 -20.49 4.53
CA ASN A 340 -2.42 -20.88 3.13
C ASN A 340 -0.94 -20.94 2.74
N LEU A 341 -0.50 -22.09 2.19
CA LEU A 341 0.88 -22.34 1.76
C LEU A 341 1.00 -22.46 0.24
N ASP A 342 0.01 -22.02 -0.53
CA ASP A 342 0.14 -21.91 -1.97
C ASP A 342 1.08 -20.74 -2.30
N VAL A 343 2.20 -21.05 -2.94
CA VAL A 343 3.27 -20.12 -3.25
C VAL A 343 2.79 -18.87 -4.01
N LYS A 344 1.78 -19.04 -4.87
CA LYS A 344 1.19 -17.91 -5.63
C LYS A 344 0.40 -16.93 -4.76
N ASP A 345 -0.04 -17.36 -3.57
CA ASP A 345 -0.89 -16.56 -2.68
C ASP A 345 -0.08 -15.92 -1.55
N TYR A 346 0.83 -16.68 -0.91
CA TYR A 346 1.48 -16.19 0.29
C TYR A 346 2.81 -15.46 0.05
N ILE A 347 3.48 -15.59 -1.10
CA ILE A 347 4.73 -14.88 -1.38
C ILE A 347 4.43 -13.57 -2.12
N ILE A 348 4.67 -12.44 -1.48
CA ILE A 348 4.33 -11.09 -1.98
C ILE A 348 4.76 -10.85 -3.43
N PRO A 349 6.04 -10.98 -3.85
CA PRO A 349 6.41 -10.70 -5.24
C PRO A 349 5.77 -11.67 -6.23
N ILE A 350 5.55 -12.93 -5.85
CA ILE A 350 4.88 -13.91 -6.73
C ILE A 350 3.42 -13.53 -6.90
N ALA A 351 2.71 -13.28 -5.80
CA ALA A 351 1.30 -12.89 -5.81
C ALA A 351 1.08 -11.60 -6.63
N ARG A 352 1.93 -10.59 -6.46
CA ARG A 352 1.88 -9.34 -7.24
C ARG A 352 2.19 -9.55 -8.73
N MET A 353 3.06 -10.50 -9.08
CA MET A 353 3.32 -10.85 -10.48
C MET A 353 2.10 -11.48 -11.14
N PHE A 354 1.32 -12.31 -10.41
CA PHE A 354 0.06 -12.83 -10.92
C PHE A 354 -0.96 -11.71 -11.18
N ASP A 355 -1.06 -10.75 -10.26
CA ASP A 355 -1.93 -9.57 -10.44
C ASP A 355 -1.45 -8.72 -11.64
N TYR A 356 -0.15 -8.44 -11.74
CA TYR A 356 0.42 -7.65 -12.82
C TYR A 356 0.18 -8.28 -14.19
N VAL A 357 0.40 -9.60 -14.32
CA VAL A 357 0.15 -10.32 -15.57
C VAL A 357 -1.33 -10.32 -15.90
N GLY A 358 -2.20 -10.64 -14.93
CA GLY A 358 -3.65 -10.62 -15.11
C GLY A 358 -4.16 -9.24 -15.55
N ASN A 359 -3.78 -8.19 -14.84
CA ASN A 359 -4.18 -6.81 -15.14
C ASN A 359 -3.66 -6.34 -16.51
N THR A 360 -2.46 -6.75 -16.90
CA THR A 360 -1.90 -6.44 -18.24
C THR A 360 -2.70 -7.15 -19.34
N LEU A 361 -3.05 -8.42 -19.17
CA LEU A 361 -3.86 -9.15 -20.14
C LEU A 361 -5.25 -8.52 -20.30
N ILE A 362 -5.91 -8.14 -19.19
CA ILE A 362 -7.19 -7.44 -19.22
C ILE A 362 -7.09 -6.15 -20.04
N LYS A 363 -6.13 -5.27 -19.71
CA LYS A 363 -5.93 -3.98 -20.40
C LYS A 363 -5.61 -4.18 -21.89
N THR A 364 -4.78 -5.16 -22.20
CA THR A 364 -4.31 -5.44 -23.57
C THR A 364 -5.43 -5.93 -24.48
N PHE A 365 -6.25 -6.83 -23.96
CA PHE A 365 -7.25 -7.52 -24.79
C PHE A 365 -8.66 -6.99 -24.62
N TRP A 366 -8.90 -5.98 -23.79
CA TRP A 366 -10.21 -5.35 -23.61
C TRP A 366 -10.85 -4.93 -24.93
N GLY A 367 -10.08 -4.32 -25.83
CA GLY A 367 -10.57 -3.93 -27.17
C GLY A 367 -10.84 -5.08 -28.14
N LYS A 368 -10.66 -6.34 -27.71
CA LYS A 368 -11.04 -7.54 -28.51
C LYS A 368 -12.39 -8.10 -28.11
N VAL A 369 -12.98 -7.66 -26.99
CA VAL A 369 -14.33 -8.01 -26.57
C VAL A 369 -15.30 -7.57 -27.66
N ASP A 370 -16.35 -8.35 -27.87
CA ASP A 370 -17.39 -8.17 -28.90
C ASP A 370 -16.91 -8.25 -30.37
N ASN A 371 -15.64 -8.54 -30.62
CA ASN A 371 -15.18 -8.82 -31.96
C ASN A 371 -15.67 -10.22 -32.42
N PRO A 372 -15.94 -10.42 -33.74
CA PRO A 372 -16.33 -11.72 -34.27
C PRO A 372 -15.33 -12.82 -33.89
N MET A 373 -15.79 -13.81 -33.13
CA MET A 373 -14.99 -14.92 -32.68
C MET A 373 -14.67 -15.86 -33.84
N ASN A 374 -13.43 -15.90 -34.27
CA ASN A 374 -12.91 -16.79 -35.26
C ASN A 374 -11.49 -17.23 -34.93
N ARG A 375 -10.97 -18.23 -35.63
CA ARG A 375 -9.64 -18.78 -35.41
C ARG A 375 -8.56 -17.69 -35.43
N ARG A 376 -8.64 -16.73 -36.35
CA ARG A 376 -7.68 -15.63 -36.47
C ARG A 376 -7.65 -14.75 -35.22
N LEU A 377 -8.82 -14.45 -34.61
CA LEU A 377 -8.88 -13.67 -33.36
C LEU A 377 -8.18 -14.42 -32.22
N ILE A 378 -8.46 -15.70 -32.07
CA ILE A 378 -7.87 -16.57 -31.03
C ILE A 378 -6.37 -16.65 -31.22
N ASP A 379 -5.88 -16.94 -32.42
CA ASP A 379 -4.44 -17.02 -32.71
C ASP A 379 -3.75 -15.67 -32.45
N THR A 380 -4.38 -14.54 -32.82
CA THR A 380 -3.82 -13.20 -32.53
C THR A 380 -3.66 -12.95 -31.03
N ILE A 381 -4.62 -13.36 -30.21
CA ILE A 381 -4.55 -13.21 -28.74
C ILE A 381 -3.45 -14.11 -28.19
N LEU A 382 -3.43 -15.39 -28.56
CA LEU A 382 -2.43 -16.36 -28.11
C LEU A 382 -1.00 -15.93 -28.47
N ASP A 383 -0.77 -15.57 -29.72
CA ASP A 383 0.55 -15.15 -30.22
C ASP A 383 1.04 -13.89 -29.50
N SER A 384 0.16 -12.87 -29.39
CA SER A 384 0.51 -11.61 -28.74
C SER A 384 0.84 -11.82 -27.25
N ALA A 385 0.04 -12.61 -26.53
CA ALA A 385 0.26 -12.92 -25.12
C ALA A 385 1.56 -13.73 -24.91
N ASN A 386 1.80 -14.74 -25.74
CA ASN A 386 3.01 -15.57 -25.67
C ASN A 386 4.27 -14.79 -26.01
N ILE A 387 4.26 -13.90 -27.01
CA ILE A 387 5.39 -13.03 -27.33
C ILE A 387 5.72 -12.13 -26.13
N TRP A 388 4.70 -11.56 -25.49
CA TRP A 388 4.91 -10.72 -24.32
C TRP A 388 5.46 -11.48 -23.12
N LEU A 389 4.88 -12.65 -22.78
CA LEU A 389 5.38 -13.51 -21.70
C LEU A 389 6.83 -13.94 -21.94
N ASN A 390 7.17 -14.34 -23.19
CA ASN A 390 8.55 -14.64 -23.56
C ASN A 390 9.47 -13.42 -23.38
N GLY A 391 8.98 -12.22 -23.62
CA GLY A 391 9.68 -10.97 -23.33
C GLY A 391 9.96 -10.77 -21.83
N LEU A 392 9.05 -11.15 -20.94
CA LEU A 392 9.27 -11.14 -19.49
C LEU A 392 10.30 -12.20 -19.07
N VAL A 393 10.22 -13.41 -19.66
CA VAL A 393 11.22 -14.48 -19.44
C VAL A 393 12.61 -14.03 -19.91
N GLY A 394 12.72 -13.45 -21.08
CA GLY A 394 13.99 -12.95 -21.62
C GLY A 394 14.66 -11.87 -20.76
N ARG A 395 13.88 -11.12 -20.00
CA ARG A 395 14.35 -10.11 -19.03
C ARG A 395 14.59 -10.70 -17.61
N GLY A 396 14.28 -11.97 -17.39
CA GLY A 396 14.45 -12.65 -16.10
C GLY A 396 13.32 -12.34 -15.08
N TYR A 397 12.23 -11.72 -15.51
CA TYR A 397 11.09 -11.41 -14.64
C TYR A 397 10.18 -12.62 -14.40
N LEU A 398 10.24 -13.61 -15.30
CA LEU A 398 9.62 -14.91 -15.17
C LEU A 398 10.66 -16.00 -15.48
N LEU A 399 10.55 -17.14 -14.80
CA LEU A 399 11.29 -18.35 -15.14
C LEU A 399 10.67 -19.06 -16.34
N GLY A 400 9.37 -18.90 -16.55
CA GLY A 400 8.62 -19.42 -17.67
C GLY A 400 7.22 -18.85 -17.71
N GLY A 401 6.63 -18.80 -18.91
CA GLY A 401 5.24 -18.39 -19.10
C GLY A 401 4.72 -18.76 -20.47
N ARG A 402 3.47 -19.19 -20.54
CA ARG A 402 2.76 -19.49 -21.80
C ARG A 402 1.26 -19.35 -21.65
N VAL A 403 0.60 -19.12 -22.76
CA VAL A 403 -0.87 -19.11 -22.86
C VAL A 403 -1.31 -20.18 -23.86
N GLU A 404 -2.29 -20.96 -23.49
CA GLU A 404 -2.84 -22.04 -24.29
C GLU A 404 -4.38 -22.00 -24.28
N MET A 405 -5.00 -22.47 -25.35
CA MET A 405 -6.43 -22.77 -25.38
C MET A 405 -6.61 -24.28 -25.18
N LEU A 406 -7.06 -24.68 -24.01
CA LEU A 406 -7.33 -26.08 -23.68
C LEU A 406 -8.72 -26.49 -24.13
N GLU A 407 -8.83 -27.59 -24.85
CA GLU A 407 -10.12 -28.12 -25.36
C GLU A 407 -11.07 -28.43 -24.19
N ALA A 408 -10.56 -28.97 -23.10
CA ALA A 408 -11.35 -29.32 -21.92
C ALA A 408 -12.02 -28.11 -21.24
N GLU A 409 -11.44 -26.93 -21.36
CA GLU A 409 -11.96 -25.67 -20.78
C GLU A 409 -12.89 -24.93 -21.76
N ASN A 410 -12.94 -25.35 -23.03
CA ASN A 410 -13.66 -24.70 -24.11
C ASN A 410 -14.71 -25.60 -24.77
N PRO A 411 -15.73 -26.05 -24.02
CA PRO A 411 -16.79 -26.88 -24.60
C PRO A 411 -17.55 -26.10 -25.67
N LEU A 412 -18.06 -26.81 -26.69
CA LEU A 412 -18.75 -26.22 -27.83
C LEU A 412 -19.90 -25.27 -27.42
N THR A 413 -20.60 -25.59 -26.35
CA THR A 413 -21.70 -24.76 -25.81
C THR A 413 -21.22 -23.36 -25.40
N ASN A 414 -20.04 -23.24 -24.77
CA ASN A 414 -19.46 -21.96 -24.35
C ASN A 414 -18.96 -21.18 -25.57
N LEU A 415 -18.30 -21.89 -26.51
CA LEU A 415 -17.84 -21.26 -27.76
C LEU A 415 -19.02 -20.73 -28.60
N MET A 416 -20.15 -21.45 -28.66
CA MET A 416 -21.38 -20.97 -29.31
C MET A 416 -21.99 -19.75 -28.59
N ALA A 417 -21.76 -19.62 -27.29
CA ALA A 417 -22.19 -18.46 -26.50
C ALA A 417 -21.19 -17.28 -26.54
N GLY A 418 -20.10 -17.39 -27.33
CA GLY A 418 -19.08 -16.36 -27.43
C GLY A 418 -18.08 -16.36 -26.27
N GLN A 419 -17.99 -17.41 -25.46
CA GLN A 419 -17.10 -17.53 -24.31
C GLN A 419 -15.85 -18.34 -24.67
N ILE A 420 -14.68 -17.76 -24.42
CA ILE A 420 -13.37 -18.40 -24.61
C ILE A 420 -12.61 -18.37 -23.28
N VAL A 421 -12.02 -19.50 -22.92
CA VAL A 421 -11.09 -19.62 -21.79
C VAL A 421 -9.68 -19.83 -22.35
N LEU A 422 -8.75 -18.96 -21.97
CA LEU A 422 -7.34 -19.08 -22.29
C LEU A 422 -6.57 -19.34 -20.99
N HIS A 423 -5.92 -20.50 -20.93
CA HIS A 423 -5.17 -20.91 -19.74
C HIS A 423 -3.78 -20.29 -19.77
N VAL A 424 -3.41 -19.59 -18.68
CA VAL A 424 -2.12 -18.90 -18.53
C VAL A 424 -1.28 -19.64 -17.51
N TYR A 425 -0.14 -20.15 -17.92
CA TYR A 425 0.88 -20.70 -17.04
C TYR A 425 1.97 -19.66 -16.86
N LEU A 426 2.35 -19.38 -15.61
CA LEU A 426 3.47 -18.48 -15.33
C LEU A 426 4.18 -18.87 -14.03
N THR A 427 5.49 -18.65 -14.00
CA THR A 427 6.33 -18.98 -12.85
C THR A 427 7.26 -17.79 -12.59
N PRO A 428 6.89 -16.87 -11.68
CA PRO A 428 7.81 -15.86 -11.20
C PRO A 428 8.95 -16.47 -10.38
N PRO A 429 10.16 -15.87 -10.33
CA PRO A 429 11.22 -16.34 -9.47
C PRO A 429 10.86 -16.11 -7.99
N SER A 430 11.10 -17.14 -7.16
CA SER A 430 10.96 -17.00 -5.71
C SER A 430 12.12 -16.20 -5.13
N PRO A 431 11.92 -15.33 -4.14
CA PRO A 431 13.01 -14.67 -3.44
C PRO A 431 13.86 -15.69 -2.69
N ALA A 432 15.17 -15.51 -2.71
CA ALA A 432 16.10 -16.32 -1.91
C ALA A 432 16.00 -15.88 -0.44
N GLN A 433 15.19 -16.58 0.36
CA GLN A 433 14.94 -16.21 1.76
C GLN A 433 15.98 -16.80 2.71
N GLU A 434 16.59 -17.92 2.35
CA GLU A 434 17.60 -18.62 3.14
C GLU A 434 18.76 -19.03 2.24
N ILE A 435 19.96 -18.65 2.66
CA ILE A 435 21.22 -19.06 2.01
C ILE A 435 22.10 -19.63 3.10
N ASP A 436 22.36 -20.93 3.03
CA ASP A 436 23.21 -21.63 4.00
C ASP A 436 24.59 -21.95 3.41
N PHE A 437 25.62 -21.59 4.13
CA PHE A 437 26.99 -21.92 3.81
C PHE A 437 27.50 -22.97 4.80
N VAL A 438 27.61 -24.20 4.35
CA VAL A 438 28.23 -25.30 5.16
C VAL A 438 29.73 -25.14 5.12
N LEU A 439 30.34 -24.85 6.27
CA LEU A 439 31.79 -24.72 6.39
C LEU A 439 32.39 -26.06 6.84
N GLU A 440 33.26 -26.59 6.02
CA GLU A 440 34.01 -27.84 6.32
C GLU A 440 35.51 -27.59 6.33
N TYR A 441 36.18 -28.12 7.33
CA TYR A 441 37.65 -28.09 7.37
C TYR A 441 38.21 -29.17 6.44
N ASP A 442 38.83 -28.76 5.33
CA ASP A 442 39.46 -29.66 4.37
C ASP A 442 40.91 -29.88 4.76
N ALA A 443 41.21 -31.07 5.34
CA ALA A 443 42.54 -31.46 5.77
C ALA A 443 43.52 -31.66 4.61
N SER A 444 43.03 -31.82 3.37
CA SER A 444 43.89 -32.01 2.18
C SER A 444 44.77 -30.78 1.90
N TYR A 445 44.27 -29.56 2.24
CA TYR A 445 45.08 -28.35 2.11
C TYR A 445 46.28 -28.32 3.07
N VAL A 446 46.19 -28.93 4.26
CA VAL A 446 47.30 -29.04 5.21
C VAL A 446 48.38 -29.97 4.64
N GLU A 447 47.98 -31.12 4.13
CA GLU A 447 48.88 -32.07 3.48
C GLU A 447 49.59 -31.44 2.28
N SER A 448 48.85 -30.78 1.42
CA SER A 448 49.37 -30.05 0.25
C SER A 448 50.38 -28.95 0.63
N ALA A 449 50.13 -28.21 1.72
CA ALA A 449 51.01 -27.14 2.17
C ALA A 449 52.28 -27.61 2.87
N LEU A 450 52.26 -28.81 3.48
CA LEU A 450 53.40 -29.38 4.22
C LEU A 450 54.24 -30.37 3.40
N SER A 451 53.75 -30.82 2.25
CA SER A 451 54.45 -31.74 1.34
C SER A 451 55.23 -31.02 0.22
N ALA A 452 55.40 -29.71 0.26
CA ALA A 452 56.12 -28.89 -0.73
C ALA A 452 57.60 -28.72 -0.36
#